data_75f18d8b3db9f9aedac7aeecdeba45e1
#
_entry.id   75f18d8b3db9f9aedac7aeecdeba45e1
#
_cell.length_a   1.000
_cell.length_b   1.000
_cell.length_c   1.000
_cell.angle_alpha   90.00
_cell.angle_beta   90.00
_cell.angle_gamma   90.00
#
_symmetry.space_group_name_H-M   'P 1'
#
loop_
_entity.id
_entity.type
_entity.pdbx_description
1 polymer ?
#
loop_
_entity_poly.entity_id
_entity_poly.type
_entity_poly.pdbx_seq_one_letter_code
_entity_poly.pdbx_strand_id
1 'polypeptide(L)'
;MSPERTDSRLLEAALDVTSSLDLQRVLENFVERACALTGARYAGLSVLDTWGDTTMFVEYGDAPAGEASNLPDELVQRITDEGYAILNDPASLNNAEGIENFLGVSVTFKGQIYARLYLVNRLGGFGLSALRIVQTLAAAAGIAVENAHLYADARRRARWIRASQQLTTSMLEGADEEEGLTLIAQTVRDVSQADTAIIVLPSVKDTWAAEITDGHHADRLLGIVFPHEGRAMSVLNEGTGMIVDSLARAQTMRIPEFSEFGPALYAPLRGRGKPAGVLILLRLPGKPEFDYSELALAESLAAQAALALELASARHAEDVASLLDERDRIGRDLHDFA
;
A
#
# COMPACT_ATOMS: atom_id res chain seq x y z
N MET A 1 35.04 26.77 -15.10
CA MET A 1 33.63 27.13 -14.81
C MET A 1 33.64 27.91 -13.49
N SER A 2 33.04 29.10 -13.39
CA SER A 2 33.10 29.91 -12.17
C SER A 2 32.25 29.29 -11.06
N PRO A 3 32.68 29.35 -9.78
CA PRO A 3 31.97 28.72 -8.65
C PRO A 3 30.49 29.13 -8.55
N GLU A 4 30.19 30.39 -8.79
CA GLU A 4 28.83 30.94 -8.74
C GLU A 4 27.84 30.29 -9.73
N ARG A 5 28.33 29.87 -10.92
CA ARG A 5 27.50 29.16 -11.91
C ARG A 5 27.21 27.71 -11.50
N THR A 6 28.14 27.09 -10.79
CA THR A 6 27.98 25.73 -10.28
C THR A 6 26.96 25.72 -9.14
N ASP A 7 27.05 26.69 -8.22
CA ASP A 7 26.12 26.80 -7.09
C ASP A 7 24.68 27.11 -7.56
N SER A 8 24.52 27.99 -8.56
CA SER A 8 23.19 28.28 -9.15
C SER A 8 22.56 27.05 -9.80
N ARG A 9 23.33 26.27 -10.55
CA ARG A 9 22.84 25.04 -11.21
C ARG A 9 22.53 23.93 -10.20
N LEU A 10 23.28 23.86 -9.11
CA LEU A 10 23.03 22.90 -8.04
C LEU A 10 21.73 23.23 -7.28
N LEU A 11 21.51 24.54 -6.98
CA LEU A 11 20.27 24.99 -6.36
C LEU A 11 19.06 24.72 -7.26
N GLU A 12 19.17 25.01 -8.56
CA GLU A 12 18.12 24.76 -9.54
C GLU A 12 17.79 23.25 -9.64
N ALA A 13 18.82 22.39 -9.68
CA ALA A 13 18.64 20.95 -9.69
C ALA A 13 18.02 20.43 -8.39
N ALA A 14 18.40 20.94 -7.23
CA ALA A 14 17.80 20.58 -5.94
C ALA A 14 16.32 21.00 -5.87
N LEU A 15 15.96 22.18 -6.40
CA LEU A 15 14.57 22.61 -6.50
C LEU A 15 13.76 21.74 -7.45
N ASP A 16 14.32 21.34 -8.59
CA ASP A 16 13.67 20.43 -9.53
C ASP A 16 13.36 19.07 -8.88
N VAL A 17 14.32 18.49 -8.16
CA VAL A 17 14.11 17.21 -7.43
C VAL A 17 12.99 17.33 -6.41
N THR A 18 12.86 18.48 -5.73
CA THR A 18 11.84 18.69 -4.69
C THR A 18 10.50 19.18 -5.24
N SER A 19 10.37 19.43 -6.54
CA SER A 19 9.17 20.02 -7.15
C SER A 19 8.00 19.04 -7.31
N SER A 20 8.28 17.73 -7.35
CA SER A 20 7.27 16.68 -7.53
C SER A 20 6.83 16.06 -6.20
N LEU A 21 5.55 15.72 -6.12
CA LEU A 21 4.97 14.91 -5.04
C LEU A 21 4.78 13.43 -5.47
N ASP A 22 5.15 13.11 -6.69
CA ASP A 22 5.18 11.73 -7.20
C ASP A 22 6.57 11.14 -6.94
N LEU A 23 6.61 10.06 -6.15
CA LEU A 23 7.86 9.44 -5.71
C LEU A 23 8.72 8.98 -6.88
N GLN A 24 8.13 8.34 -7.88
CA GLN A 24 8.86 7.85 -9.03
C GLN A 24 9.54 9.00 -9.79
N ARG A 25 8.82 10.07 -10.05
CA ARG A 25 9.36 11.27 -10.70
C ARG A 25 10.46 11.95 -9.90
N VAL A 26 10.33 11.98 -8.56
CA VAL A 26 11.39 12.50 -7.68
C VAL A 26 12.69 11.72 -7.88
N LEU A 27 12.59 10.38 -7.89
CA LEU A 27 13.75 9.50 -8.05
C LEU A 27 14.36 9.58 -9.47
N GLU A 28 13.53 9.60 -10.51
CA GLU A 28 13.97 9.79 -11.90
C GLU A 28 14.71 11.13 -12.08
N ASN A 29 14.13 12.23 -11.64
CA ASN A 29 14.76 13.56 -11.68
C ASN A 29 16.08 13.59 -10.91
N PHE A 30 16.12 12.96 -9.74
CA PHE A 30 17.34 12.89 -8.93
C PHE A 30 18.49 12.19 -9.68
N VAL A 31 18.23 11.02 -10.26
CA VAL A 31 19.23 10.25 -11.01
C VAL A 31 19.72 11.02 -12.23
N GLU A 32 18.81 11.62 -13.01
CA GLU A 32 19.13 12.45 -14.15
C GLU A 32 19.99 13.65 -13.78
N ARG A 33 19.60 14.43 -12.75
CA ARG A 33 20.35 15.61 -12.31
C ARG A 33 21.71 15.27 -11.71
N ALA A 34 21.82 14.17 -10.98
CA ALA A 34 23.09 13.68 -10.47
C ALA A 34 24.06 13.34 -11.59
N CYS A 35 23.59 12.63 -12.62
CA CYS A 35 24.36 12.31 -13.82
C CYS A 35 24.82 13.59 -14.57
N ALA A 36 23.88 14.49 -14.88
CA ALA A 36 24.15 15.71 -15.64
C ALA A 36 25.12 16.67 -14.93
N LEU A 37 24.99 16.85 -13.60
CA LEU A 37 25.86 17.77 -12.85
C LEU A 37 27.25 17.22 -12.57
N THR A 38 27.40 15.90 -12.47
CA THR A 38 28.68 15.26 -12.24
C THR A 38 29.42 14.98 -13.54
N GLY A 39 28.73 14.86 -14.66
CA GLY A 39 29.29 14.43 -15.94
C GLY A 39 29.57 12.92 -15.97
N ALA A 40 28.90 12.15 -15.15
CA ALA A 40 28.89 10.69 -15.23
C ALA A 40 28.17 10.25 -16.52
N ARG A 41 28.54 9.10 -17.08
CA ARG A 41 27.85 8.53 -18.25
C ARG A 41 26.62 7.74 -17.87
N TYR A 42 26.59 7.21 -16.65
CA TYR A 42 25.49 6.45 -16.15
C TYR A 42 25.29 6.69 -14.65
N ALA A 43 24.04 6.65 -14.23
CA ALA A 43 23.63 6.67 -12.84
C ALA A 43 22.55 5.63 -12.59
N GLY A 44 22.67 4.90 -11.49
CA GLY A 44 21.68 3.94 -11.00
C GLY A 44 21.32 4.21 -9.55
N LEU A 45 20.06 4.00 -9.19
CA LEU A 45 19.51 4.17 -7.86
C LEU A 45 18.77 2.91 -7.44
N SER A 46 19.25 2.25 -6.40
CA SER A 46 18.55 1.14 -5.75
C SER A 46 17.75 1.67 -4.57
N VAL A 47 16.43 1.57 -4.62
CA VAL A 47 15.54 1.81 -3.48
C VAL A 47 15.47 0.55 -2.64
N LEU A 48 15.58 0.68 -1.33
CA LEU A 48 15.72 -0.44 -0.40
C LEU A 48 14.45 -0.62 0.44
N ASP A 49 14.16 -1.87 0.79
CA ASP A 49 13.21 -2.18 1.84
C ASP A 49 13.84 -2.07 3.24
N THR A 50 13.07 -2.45 4.26
CA THR A 50 13.52 -2.44 5.66
C THR A 50 14.62 -3.49 5.96
N TRP A 51 14.79 -4.47 5.07
CA TRP A 51 15.82 -5.53 5.19
C TRP A 51 17.08 -5.19 4.42
N GLY A 52 17.04 -4.13 3.59
CA GLY A 52 18.15 -3.68 2.75
C GLY A 52 18.17 -4.29 1.35
N ASP A 53 17.10 -5.02 0.98
CA ASP A 53 16.92 -5.58 -0.36
C ASP A 53 16.38 -4.52 -1.32
N THR A 54 16.78 -4.60 -2.60
CA THR A 54 16.34 -3.65 -3.62
C THR A 54 14.91 -3.96 -4.05
N THR A 55 14.00 -3.00 -3.81
CA THR A 55 12.58 -3.09 -4.21
C THR A 55 12.28 -2.38 -5.52
N MET A 56 13.08 -1.37 -5.86
CA MET A 56 12.93 -0.60 -7.10
C MET A 56 14.30 -0.16 -7.58
N PHE A 57 14.48 -0.16 -8.89
CA PHE A 57 15.68 0.31 -9.54
C PHE A 57 15.35 1.39 -10.56
N VAL A 58 16.03 2.53 -10.46
CA VAL A 58 15.89 3.66 -11.39
C VAL A 58 17.25 3.95 -12.00
N GLU A 59 17.30 4.15 -13.31
CA GLU A 59 18.56 4.36 -14.02
C GLU A 59 18.48 5.48 -15.06
N TYR A 60 19.62 6.05 -15.39
CA TYR A 60 19.76 7.07 -16.41
C TYR A 60 21.15 7.01 -17.08
N GLY A 61 21.19 7.16 -18.40
CA GLY A 61 22.40 7.22 -19.21
C GLY A 61 22.81 5.89 -19.85
N ASP A 62 24.07 5.79 -20.28
CA ASP A 62 24.59 4.62 -20.99
C ASP A 62 25.03 3.55 -19.98
N ALA A 63 24.22 2.52 -19.83
CA ALA A 63 24.50 1.43 -18.90
C ALA A 63 25.83 0.72 -19.25
N PRO A 64 26.68 0.40 -18.25
CA PRO A 64 27.86 -0.42 -18.47
C PRO A 64 27.48 -1.83 -18.93
N ALA A 65 28.43 -2.56 -19.56
CA ALA A 65 28.18 -3.88 -20.15
C ALA A 65 27.81 -5.00 -19.15
N GLY A 66 27.97 -4.77 -17.83
CA GLY A 66 27.54 -5.66 -16.76
C GLY A 66 26.21 -5.21 -16.14
N GLU A 67 25.56 -6.08 -15.36
CA GLU A 67 24.38 -5.70 -14.56
C GLU A 67 24.80 -4.61 -13.55
N ALA A 68 24.43 -3.38 -13.83
CA ALA A 68 24.74 -2.21 -12.99
C ALA A 68 24.12 -2.32 -11.56
N SER A 69 23.21 -3.27 -11.36
CA SER A 69 22.63 -3.62 -10.06
C SER A 69 23.55 -4.47 -9.19
N ASN A 70 24.54 -5.16 -9.74
CA ASN A 70 25.47 -6.07 -9.04
C ASN A 70 26.77 -5.35 -8.64
N LEU A 71 26.69 -4.44 -7.68
CA LEU A 71 27.87 -3.85 -7.08
C LEU A 71 28.56 -4.87 -6.15
N PRO A 72 29.93 -4.85 -6.09
CA PRO A 72 30.66 -5.63 -5.09
C PRO A 72 30.18 -5.30 -3.66
N ASP A 73 29.99 -6.33 -2.83
CA ASP A 73 29.52 -6.20 -1.45
C ASP A 73 30.35 -5.20 -0.62
N GLU A 74 31.66 -5.14 -0.86
CA GLU A 74 32.55 -4.17 -0.20
C GLU A 74 32.13 -2.71 -0.47
N LEU A 75 31.70 -2.39 -1.70
CA LEU A 75 31.24 -1.04 -2.04
C LEU A 75 29.90 -0.73 -1.42
N VAL A 76 29.00 -1.69 -1.45
CA VAL A 76 27.70 -1.61 -0.79
C VAL A 76 27.89 -1.35 0.71
N GLN A 77 28.80 -2.07 1.34
CA GLN A 77 29.11 -1.91 2.77
C GLN A 77 29.70 -0.52 3.07
N ARG A 78 30.65 -0.04 2.26
CA ARG A 78 31.24 1.30 2.45
C ARG A 78 30.20 2.40 2.29
N ILE A 79 29.31 2.32 1.30
CA ILE A 79 28.22 3.30 1.14
C ILE A 79 27.28 3.26 2.35
N THR A 80 27.10 2.09 2.94
CA THR A 80 26.25 1.91 4.13
C THR A 80 26.90 2.51 5.37
N ASP A 81 28.19 2.25 5.61
CA ASP A 81 28.89 2.62 6.84
C ASP A 81 29.38 4.07 6.82
N GLU A 82 29.98 4.51 5.68
CA GLU A 82 30.59 5.84 5.53
C GLU A 82 29.64 6.87 4.87
N GLY A 83 28.50 6.41 4.31
CA GLY A 83 27.55 7.24 3.55
C GLY A 83 27.99 7.47 2.10
N TYR A 84 29.21 7.11 1.70
CA TYR A 84 29.71 7.22 0.33
C TYR A 84 30.89 6.28 0.05
N ALA A 85 31.17 6.07 -1.25
CA ALA A 85 32.38 5.42 -1.74
C ALA A 85 32.85 6.07 -3.04
N ILE A 86 34.16 6.30 -3.18
CA ILE A 86 34.79 6.79 -4.41
C ILE A 86 35.89 5.82 -4.82
N LEU A 87 35.86 5.37 -6.08
CA LEU A 87 36.90 4.56 -6.69
C LEU A 87 37.21 5.10 -8.08
N ASN A 88 38.50 5.32 -8.36
CA ASN A 88 39.00 5.80 -9.64
C ASN A 88 39.96 4.79 -10.31
N ASP A 89 40.17 3.64 -9.69
CA ASP A 89 41.02 2.57 -10.21
C ASP A 89 40.14 1.36 -10.57
N PRO A 90 40.04 1.01 -11.88
CA PRO A 90 39.29 -0.15 -12.35
C PRO A 90 39.75 -1.47 -11.72
N ALA A 91 41.04 -1.59 -11.37
CA ALA A 91 41.59 -2.80 -10.74
C ALA A 91 40.98 -3.08 -9.35
N SER A 92 40.46 -2.05 -8.69
CA SER A 92 39.77 -2.14 -7.39
C SER A 92 38.30 -2.56 -7.51
N LEU A 93 37.77 -2.64 -8.76
CA LEU A 93 36.37 -2.98 -9.07
C LEU A 93 36.29 -4.44 -9.56
N ASN A 94 36.73 -5.39 -8.76
CA ASN A 94 36.72 -6.82 -9.08
C ASN A 94 35.38 -7.21 -9.75
N ASN A 95 35.41 -7.58 -11.05
CA ASN A 95 34.29 -8.07 -11.88
C ASN A 95 33.26 -7.07 -12.41
N ALA A 96 33.44 -5.76 -12.26
CA ALA A 96 32.51 -4.79 -12.86
C ALA A 96 32.95 -4.46 -14.30
N GLU A 97 32.58 -5.30 -15.27
CA GLU A 97 32.87 -5.04 -16.70
C GLU A 97 32.31 -3.71 -17.16
N GLY A 98 33.17 -2.87 -17.75
CA GLY A 98 32.76 -1.59 -18.31
C GLY A 98 32.70 -0.43 -17.32
N ILE A 99 33.13 -0.59 -16.06
CA ILE A 99 33.22 0.49 -15.09
C ILE A 99 34.67 0.93 -14.93
N GLU A 100 34.98 2.18 -15.34
CA GLU A 100 36.30 2.79 -15.20
C GLU A 100 36.51 3.50 -13.88
N ASN A 101 35.46 4.11 -13.36
CA ASN A 101 35.42 4.79 -12.06
C ASN A 101 34.03 4.86 -11.50
N PHE A 102 33.92 5.04 -10.18
CA PHE A 102 32.68 4.90 -9.42
C PHE A 102 32.57 5.96 -8.32
N LEU A 103 31.36 6.46 -8.12
CA LEU A 103 30.95 7.26 -6.96
C LEU A 103 29.62 6.74 -6.47
N GLY A 104 29.56 6.23 -5.24
CA GLY A 104 28.35 5.81 -4.56
C GLY A 104 27.99 6.74 -3.41
N VAL A 105 26.70 7.01 -3.17
CA VAL A 105 26.20 7.82 -2.04
C VAL A 105 24.89 7.24 -1.55
N SER A 106 24.70 7.22 -0.21
CA SER A 106 23.44 6.87 0.40
C SER A 106 22.44 8.05 0.38
N VAL A 107 21.18 7.75 0.12
CA VAL A 107 20.04 8.65 0.32
C VAL A 107 19.34 8.23 1.58
N THR A 108 19.21 9.14 2.55
CA THR A 108 18.61 8.85 3.86
C THR A 108 17.20 9.39 3.96
N PHE A 109 16.32 8.61 4.58
CA PHE A 109 14.95 8.98 4.93
C PHE A 109 14.70 8.61 6.40
N LYS A 110 14.26 9.56 7.21
CA LYS A 110 14.04 9.39 8.66
C LYS A 110 15.22 8.75 9.41
N GLY A 111 16.45 9.08 8.99
CA GLY A 111 17.65 8.55 9.60
C GLY A 111 18.04 7.13 9.19
N GLN A 112 17.32 6.52 8.27
CA GLN A 112 17.65 5.23 7.69
C GLN A 112 18.06 5.38 6.23
N ILE A 113 18.85 4.45 5.69
CA ILE A 113 19.20 4.44 4.28
C ILE A 113 17.97 3.97 3.49
N TYR A 114 17.43 4.89 2.70
CA TYR A 114 16.28 4.65 1.84
C TYR A 114 16.69 4.15 0.45
N ALA A 115 17.78 4.67 -0.07
CA ALA A 115 18.28 4.28 -1.38
C ALA A 115 19.81 4.44 -1.46
N ARG A 116 20.42 3.78 -2.44
CA ARG A 116 21.83 3.94 -2.81
C ARG A 116 21.92 4.42 -4.24
N LEU A 117 22.50 5.61 -4.43
CA LEU A 117 22.83 6.15 -5.76
C LEU A 117 24.26 5.79 -6.12
N TYR A 118 24.49 5.35 -7.32
CA TYR A 118 25.81 5.17 -7.90
C TYR A 118 25.92 5.82 -9.28
N LEU A 119 27.08 6.38 -9.51
CA LEU A 119 27.48 7.09 -10.72
C LEU A 119 28.76 6.45 -11.24
N VAL A 120 28.82 6.21 -12.54
CA VAL A 120 30.00 5.58 -13.16
C VAL A 120 30.46 6.29 -14.41
N ASN A 121 31.71 6.05 -14.77
CA ASN A 121 32.32 6.43 -16.05
C ASN A 121 32.33 7.93 -16.31
N ARG A 122 32.78 8.71 -15.30
CA ARG A 122 33.06 10.13 -15.47
C ARG A 122 34.44 10.33 -16.08
N LEU A 123 34.52 11.16 -17.13
CA LEU A 123 35.81 11.54 -17.69
C LEU A 123 36.73 12.22 -16.64
N GLY A 124 37.91 11.65 -16.39
CA GLY A 124 38.85 12.13 -15.38
C GLY A 124 38.54 11.70 -13.94
N GLY A 125 37.60 10.78 -13.73
CA GLY A 125 37.26 10.22 -12.43
C GLY A 125 36.43 11.13 -11.53
N PHE A 126 36.04 10.61 -10.36
CA PHE A 126 35.29 11.34 -9.34
C PHE A 126 36.22 11.90 -8.25
N GLY A 127 35.99 13.15 -7.86
CA GLY A 127 36.67 13.83 -6.76
C GLY A 127 35.68 14.39 -5.73
N LEU A 128 36.22 15.05 -4.69
CA LEU A 128 35.43 15.62 -3.59
C LEU A 128 34.40 16.67 -4.06
N SER A 129 34.64 17.34 -5.20
CA SER A 129 33.66 18.28 -5.78
C SER A 129 32.41 17.55 -6.28
N ALA A 130 32.60 16.44 -6.98
CA ALA A 130 31.47 15.59 -7.43
C ALA A 130 30.71 14.99 -6.24
N LEU A 131 31.45 14.50 -5.24
CA LEU A 131 30.85 13.99 -3.99
C LEU A 131 29.93 15.02 -3.33
N ARG A 132 30.41 16.26 -3.14
CA ARG A 132 29.60 17.34 -2.52
C ARG A 132 28.34 17.64 -3.31
N ILE A 133 28.41 17.69 -4.63
CA ILE A 133 27.24 17.89 -5.50
C ILE A 133 26.22 16.78 -5.26
N VAL A 134 26.66 15.52 -5.30
CA VAL A 134 25.77 14.37 -5.15
C VAL A 134 25.18 14.30 -3.76
N GLN A 135 25.97 14.56 -2.71
CA GLN A 135 25.48 14.60 -1.32
C GLN A 135 24.43 15.68 -1.11
N THR A 136 24.61 16.87 -1.72
CA THR A 136 23.59 17.94 -1.65
C THR A 136 22.30 17.54 -2.35
N LEU A 137 22.40 16.91 -3.53
CA LEU A 137 21.23 16.37 -4.24
C LEU A 137 20.57 15.21 -3.47
N ALA A 138 21.36 14.33 -2.85
CA ALA A 138 20.86 13.21 -2.04
C ALA A 138 20.07 13.71 -0.81
N ALA A 139 20.55 14.77 -0.16
CA ALA A 139 19.82 15.41 0.92
C ALA A 139 18.49 16.03 0.44
N ALA A 140 18.50 16.71 -0.72
CA ALA A 140 17.28 17.24 -1.33
C ALA A 140 16.30 16.13 -1.73
N ALA A 141 16.81 15.03 -2.31
CA ALA A 141 16.01 13.85 -2.65
C ALA A 141 15.39 13.20 -1.41
N GLY A 142 16.13 13.08 -0.30
CA GLY A 142 15.59 12.59 0.97
C GLY A 142 14.40 13.40 1.48
N ILE A 143 14.49 14.73 1.42
CA ILE A 143 13.37 15.62 1.77
C ILE A 143 12.19 15.46 0.80
N ALA A 144 12.47 15.32 -0.51
CA ALA A 144 11.42 15.13 -1.51
C ALA A 144 10.69 13.80 -1.34
N VAL A 145 11.43 12.74 -1.03
CA VAL A 145 10.88 11.41 -0.69
C VAL A 145 9.97 11.51 0.53
N GLU A 146 10.42 12.20 1.60
CA GLU A 146 9.59 12.41 2.79
C GLU A 146 8.30 13.14 2.47
N ASN A 147 8.38 14.22 1.70
CA ASN A 147 7.20 14.98 1.26
C ASN A 147 6.25 14.15 0.41
N ALA A 148 6.77 13.34 -0.52
CA ALA A 148 5.96 12.45 -1.36
C ALA A 148 5.22 11.40 -0.50
N HIS A 149 5.88 10.79 0.47
CA HIS A 149 5.26 9.85 1.40
C HIS A 149 4.19 10.53 2.26
N LEU A 150 4.49 11.68 2.88
CA LEU A 150 3.52 12.42 3.68
C LEU A 150 2.28 12.82 2.86
N TYR A 151 2.49 13.24 1.62
CA TYR A 151 1.40 13.60 0.72
C TYR A 151 0.55 12.39 0.32
N ALA A 152 1.18 11.27 -0.01
CA ALA A 152 0.48 10.02 -0.32
C ALA A 152 -0.37 9.53 0.87
N ASP A 153 0.18 9.59 2.08
CA ASP A 153 -0.52 9.24 3.31
C ASP A 153 -1.70 10.19 3.60
N ALA A 154 -1.50 11.50 3.44
CA ALA A 154 -2.56 12.47 3.61
C ALA A 154 -3.70 12.27 2.60
N ARG A 155 -3.36 12.00 1.32
CA ARG A 155 -4.35 11.67 0.29
C ARG A 155 -5.09 10.37 0.59
N ARG A 156 -4.40 9.36 1.09
CA ARG A 156 -4.99 8.08 1.50
C ARG A 156 -6.00 8.33 2.62
N ARG A 157 -5.61 9.00 3.69
CA ARG A 157 -6.51 9.35 4.80
C ARG A 157 -7.72 10.19 4.36
N ALA A 158 -7.51 11.18 3.48
CA ALA A 158 -8.59 12.00 2.97
C ALA A 158 -9.60 11.20 2.11
N ARG A 159 -9.15 10.19 1.36
CA ARG A 159 -10.04 9.28 0.63
C ARG A 159 -10.88 8.46 1.61
N TRP A 160 -10.27 7.90 2.64
CA TRP A 160 -10.96 7.12 3.68
C TRP A 160 -12.02 7.95 4.42
N ILE A 161 -11.69 9.19 4.81
CA ILE A 161 -12.64 10.08 5.50
C ILE A 161 -13.85 10.37 4.58
N ARG A 162 -13.62 10.68 3.31
CA ARG A 162 -14.70 10.91 2.36
C ARG A 162 -15.57 9.68 2.14
N ALA A 163 -14.94 8.52 2.01
CA ALA A 163 -15.64 7.25 1.90
C ALA A 163 -16.53 6.96 3.11
N SER A 164 -16.00 7.14 4.31
CA SER A 164 -16.74 7.00 5.57
C SER A 164 -17.95 7.95 5.65
N GLN A 165 -17.79 9.20 5.23
CA GLN A 165 -18.89 10.17 5.20
C GLN A 165 -19.97 9.78 4.18
N GLN A 166 -19.58 9.34 2.99
CA GLN A 166 -20.52 8.89 1.96
C GLN A 166 -21.32 7.67 2.42
N LEU A 167 -20.67 6.68 3.02
CA LEU A 167 -21.32 5.51 3.60
C LEU A 167 -22.35 5.90 4.66
N THR A 168 -21.98 6.76 5.60
CA THR A 168 -22.90 7.23 6.64
C THR A 168 -24.13 7.91 6.05
N THR A 169 -23.95 8.75 5.03
CA THR A 169 -25.05 9.45 4.37
C THR A 169 -26.00 8.46 3.68
N SER A 170 -25.46 7.55 2.86
CA SER A 170 -26.29 6.54 2.15
C SER A 170 -27.08 5.64 3.10
N MET A 171 -26.49 5.28 4.25
CA MET A 171 -27.20 4.50 5.25
C MET A 171 -28.32 5.27 5.94
N LEU A 172 -28.17 6.57 6.15
CA LEU A 172 -29.20 7.42 6.73
C LEU A 172 -30.35 7.66 5.72
N GLU A 173 -30.09 7.68 4.43
CA GLU A 173 -31.06 7.85 3.35
C GLU A 173 -31.96 6.63 3.12
N GLY A 174 -31.69 5.50 3.79
CA GLY A 174 -32.59 4.34 3.83
C GLY A 174 -32.22 3.23 2.86
N ALA A 175 -30.95 3.09 2.46
CA ALA A 175 -30.46 1.91 1.76
C ALA A 175 -30.85 0.64 2.55
N ASP A 176 -31.28 -0.40 1.82
CA ASP A 176 -31.52 -1.69 2.46
C ASP A 176 -30.18 -2.33 2.91
N GLU A 177 -30.27 -3.44 3.66
CA GLU A 177 -29.10 -4.08 4.25
C GLU A 177 -28.10 -4.55 3.19
N GLU A 178 -28.57 -5.16 2.11
CA GLU A 178 -27.75 -5.72 1.03
C GLU A 178 -27.11 -4.60 0.21
N GLU A 179 -27.87 -3.56 -0.16
CA GLU A 179 -27.35 -2.38 -0.86
C GLU A 179 -26.28 -1.65 -0.03
N GLY A 180 -26.52 -1.50 1.27
CA GLY A 180 -25.59 -0.88 2.21
C GLY A 180 -24.26 -1.64 2.31
N LEU A 181 -24.32 -2.96 2.46
CA LEU A 181 -23.13 -3.81 2.52
C LEU A 181 -22.36 -3.87 1.21
N THR A 182 -23.07 -3.90 0.09
CA THR A 182 -22.48 -3.85 -1.25
C THR A 182 -21.71 -2.53 -1.45
N LEU A 183 -22.31 -1.40 -1.07
CA LEU A 183 -21.66 -0.10 -1.13
C LEU A 183 -20.41 -0.04 -0.24
N ILE A 184 -20.45 -0.67 0.95
CA ILE A 184 -19.29 -0.78 1.82
C ILE A 184 -18.18 -1.58 1.15
N ALA A 185 -18.49 -2.77 0.61
CA ALA A 185 -17.51 -3.62 -0.05
C ALA A 185 -16.82 -2.88 -1.21
N GLN A 186 -17.61 -2.22 -2.09
CA GLN A 186 -17.10 -1.39 -3.18
C GLN A 186 -16.21 -0.26 -2.68
N THR A 187 -16.70 0.50 -1.69
CA THR A 187 -15.98 1.65 -1.15
C THR A 187 -14.64 1.25 -0.53
N VAL A 188 -14.64 0.18 0.29
CA VAL A 188 -13.43 -0.28 0.96
C VAL A 188 -12.42 -0.82 -0.04
N ARG A 189 -12.89 -1.59 -1.05
CA ARG A 189 -12.03 -2.06 -2.15
C ARG A 189 -11.36 -0.88 -2.88
N ASP A 190 -12.13 0.11 -3.29
CA ASP A 190 -11.63 1.25 -4.06
C ASP A 190 -10.64 2.10 -3.26
N VAL A 191 -10.94 2.37 -1.98
CA VAL A 191 -10.09 3.20 -1.12
C VAL A 191 -8.79 2.48 -0.74
N SER A 192 -8.86 1.17 -0.49
CA SER A 192 -7.69 0.34 -0.17
C SER A 192 -6.90 -0.09 -1.41
N GLN A 193 -7.42 0.19 -2.61
CA GLN A 193 -6.85 -0.31 -3.87
C GLN A 193 -6.71 -1.84 -3.89
N ALA A 194 -7.59 -2.54 -3.19
CA ALA A 194 -7.70 -3.98 -3.26
C ALA A 194 -8.33 -4.40 -4.61
N ASP A 195 -8.05 -5.61 -5.05
CA ASP A 195 -8.67 -6.16 -6.26
C ASP A 195 -10.04 -6.74 -5.96
N THR A 196 -10.22 -7.23 -4.74
CA THR A 196 -11.47 -7.86 -4.30
C THR A 196 -11.75 -7.52 -2.85
N ALA A 197 -13.02 -7.26 -2.54
CA ALA A 197 -13.56 -7.17 -1.19
C ALA A 197 -14.61 -8.24 -0.98
N ILE A 198 -14.61 -8.86 0.20
CA ILE A 198 -15.56 -9.89 0.61
C ILE A 198 -16.08 -9.53 1.99
N ILE A 199 -17.40 -9.59 2.20
CA ILE A 199 -18.01 -9.54 3.52
C ILE A 199 -18.55 -10.92 3.85
N VAL A 200 -17.99 -11.52 4.89
CA VAL A 200 -18.38 -12.82 5.43
C VAL A 200 -19.36 -12.61 6.55
N LEU A 201 -20.55 -13.17 6.44
CA LEU A 201 -21.64 -13.04 7.41
C LEU A 201 -22.15 -14.43 7.82
N PRO A 202 -22.93 -14.50 8.95
CA PRO A 202 -23.66 -15.71 9.30
C PRO A 202 -24.64 -16.10 8.19
N SER A 203 -24.65 -17.38 7.83
CA SER A 203 -25.54 -17.94 6.83
C SER A 203 -26.35 -19.11 7.39
N VAL A 204 -26.98 -19.89 6.55
CA VAL A 204 -27.89 -20.98 6.96
C VAL A 204 -27.13 -22.05 7.76
N LYS A 205 -27.77 -22.64 8.77
CA LYS A 205 -27.24 -23.77 9.56
C LYS A 205 -25.94 -23.45 10.33
N ASP A 206 -25.83 -22.25 10.87
CA ASP A 206 -24.68 -21.86 11.68
C ASP A 206 -23.33 -21.85 10.92
N THR A 207 -23.42 -21.66 9.59
CA THR A 207 -22.25 -21.50 8.73
C THR A 207 -21.92 -20.02 8.50
N TRP A 208 -20.71 -19.74 8.07
CA TRP A 208 -20.25 -18.43 7.66
C TRP A 208 -19.95 -18.44 6.17
N ALA A 209 -20.53 -17.52 5.42
CA ALA A 209 -20.37 -17.47 3.96
C ALA A 209 -20.00 -16.08 3.46
N ALA A 210 -19.41 -16.01 2.29
CA ALA A 210 -19.21 -14.77 1.54
C ALA A 210 -20.57 -14.30 1.01
N GLU A 211 -21.25 -13.47 1.76
CA GLU A 211 -22.59 -12.97 1.40
C GLU A 211 -22.51 -11.76 0.46
N ILE A 212 -21.44 -10.97 0.54
CA ILE A 212 -21.18 -9.85 -0.36
C ILE A 212 -19.76 -9.99 -0.91
N THR A 213 -19.63 -9.84 -2.22
CA THR A 213 -18.35 -9.85 -2.91
C THR A 213 -18.32 -8.77 -3.98
N ASP A 214 -17.19 -8.08 -4.12
CA ASP A 214 -17.01 -7.07 -5.14
C ASP A 214 -15.58 -7.07 -5.69
N GLY A 215 -15.42 -6.92 -7.01
CA GLY A 215 -14.13 -6.85 -7.69
C GLY A 215 -13.76 -8.11 -8.46
N HIS A 216 -12.47 -8.42 -8.49
CA HIS A 216 -11.91 -9.53 -9.26
C HIS A 216 -12.40 -10.88 -8.75
N HIS A 217 -12.96 -11.71 -9.64
CA HIS A 217 -13.56 -13.02 -9.33
C HIS A 217 -14.74 -12.98 -8.32
N ALA A 218 -15.42 -11.85 -8.16
CA ALA A 218 -16.53 -11.69 -7.22
C ALA A 218 -17.58 -12.80 -7.37
N ASP A 219 -18.01 -13.11 -8.61
CA ASP A 219 -19.03 -14.13 -8.89
C ASP A 219 -18.60 -15.55 -8.42
N ARG A 220 -17.29 -15.85 -8.45
CA ARG A 220 -16.76 -17.15 -8.02
C ARG A 220 -16.63 -17.26 -6.51
N LEU A 221 -16.49 -16.12 -5.85
CA LEU A 221 -16.28 -16.02 -4.40
C LEU A 221 -17.60 -15.92 -3.63
N LEU A 222 -18.66 -15.45 -4.27
CA LEU A 222 -19.98 -15.33 -3.66
C LEU A 222 -20.52 -16.69 -3.22
N GLY A 223 -21.00 -16.77 -1.99
CA GLY A 223 -21.57 -17.98 -1.39
C GLY A 223 -20.53 -19.00 -0.92
N ILE A 224 -19.24 -18.74 -1.03
CA ILE A 224 -18.21 -19.64 -0.47
C ILE A 224 -18.39 -19.73 1.05
N VAL A 225 -18.48 -20.96 1.54
CA VAL A 225 -18.59 -21.26 2.97
C VAL A 225 -17.21 -21.33 3.60
N PHE A 226 -17.03 -20.58 4.66
CA PHE A 226 -15.78 -20.53 5.43
C PHE A 226 -15.74 -21.64 6.46
N PRO A 227 -14.65 -22.43 6.52
CA PRO A 227 -14.51 -23.49 7.53
C PRO A 227 -14.39 -22.87 8.94
N HIS A 228 -14.89 -23.58 9.95
CA HIS A 228 -14.82 -23.14 11.36
C HIS A 228 -13.38 -22.89 11.87
N GLU A 229 -12.40 -23.50 11.25
CA GLU A 229 -11.00 -23.25 11.50
C GLU A 229 -10.41 -22.50 10.31
N GLY A 230 -9.75 -21.38 10.55
CA GLY A 230 -9.12 -20.58 9.50
C GLY A 230 -9.00 -19.11 9.89
N ARG A 231 -8.33 -18.33 9.05
CA ARG A 231 -8.00 -16.93 9.36
C ARG A 231 -9.23 -16.06 9.60
N ALA A 232 -10.27 -16.21 8.78
CA ALA A 232 -11.51 -15.46 8.96
C ALA A 232 -12.15 -15.75 10.31
N MET A 233 -12.21 -17.02 10.71
CA MET A 233 -12.78 -17.41 11.99
C MET A 233 -11.88 -17.04 13.17
N SER A 234 -10.56 -17.06 13.03
CA SER A 234 -9.65 -16.52 14.05
C SER A 234 -9.92 -15.02 14.28
N VAL A 235 -10.00 -14.23 13.21
CA VAL A 235 -10.32 -12.80 13.28
C VAL A 235 -11.70 -12.57 13.91
N LEU A 236 -12.69 -13.38 13.56
CA LEU A 236 -14.03 -13.31 14.15
C LEU A 236 -14.00 -13.58 15.66
N ASN A 237 -13.32 -14.63 16.10
CA ASN A 237 -13.28 -15.07 17.49
C ASN A 237 -12.39 -14.16 18.36
N GLU A 238 -11.22 -13.79 17.87
CA GLU A 238 -10.27 -12.93 18.58
C GLU A 238 -10.69 -11.46 18.53
N GLY A 239 -11.46 -11.10 17.50
CA GLY A 239 -11.90 -9.75 17.25
C GLY A 239 -10.74 -8.79 16.94
N THR A 240 -9.63 -9.27 16.42
CA THR A 240 -8.44 -8.50 16.02
C THR A 240 -8.17 -8.74 14.57
N GLY A 241 -7.94 -7.67 13.81
CA GLY A 241 -7.64 -7.79 12.39
C GLY A 241 -6.27 -8.42 12.12
N MET A 242 -6.08 -8.91 10.90
CA MET A 242 -4.89 -9.65 10.48
C MET A 242 -4.45 -9.22 9.09
N ILE A 243 -3.14 -9.10 8.88
CA ILE A 243 -2.51 -8.96 7.57
C ILE A 243 -1.83 -10.27 7.20
N VAL A 244 -1.91 -10.65 5.94
CA VAL A 244 -1.25 -11.83 5.35
C VAL A 244 -0.48 -11.38 4.13
N ASP A 245 0.83 -11.63 4.12
CA ASP A 245 1.75 -11.18 3.07
C ASP A 245 1.42 -11.82 1.72
N SER A 246 1.06 -13.12 1.72
CA SER A 246 0.65 -13.81 0.51
C SER A 246 -0.19 -15.06 0.82
N LEU A 247 -1.37 -15.12 0.22
CA LEU A 247 -2.21 -16.33 0.26
C LEU A 247 -1.65 -17.43 -0.62
N ALA A 248 -1.08 -17.09 -1.77
CA ALA A 248 -0.49 -18.06 -2.70
C ALA A 248 0.68 -18.88 -2.09
N ARG A 249 1.34 -18.37 -1.05
CA ARG A 249 2.44 -19.04 -0.32
C ARG A 249 1.95 -19.91 0.85
N ALA A 250 0.65 -19.95 1.11
CA ALA A 250 0.12 -20.72 2.24
C ALA A 250 0.30 -22.22 2.02
N GLN A 251 0.93 -22.91 2.97
CA GLN A 251 1.16 -24.35 2.91
C GLN A 251 -0.14 -25.18 2.93
N THR A 252 -1.20 -24.63 3.50
CA THR A 252 -2.53 -25.25 3.56
C THR A 252 -3.57 -24.22 3.15
N MET A 253 -4.05 -24.33 1.91
CA MET A 253 -5.15 -23.54 1.40
C MET A 253 -6.48 -24.25 1.70
N ARG A 254 -7.31 -23.67 2.56
CA ARG A 254 -8.63 -24.24 2.91
C ARG A 254 -9.74 -23.79 1.98
N ILE A 255 -9.54 -22.68 1.27
CA ILE A 255 -10.42 -22.12 0.25
C ILE A 255 -9.60 -22.05 -1.03
N PRO A 256 -9.77 -23.01 -1.97
CA PRO A 256 -8.95 -23.12 -3.18
C PRO A 256 -8.95 -21.85 -4.03
N GLU A 257 -10.06 -21.13 -4.07
CA GLU A 257 -10.25 -19.90 -4.83
C GLU A 257 -9.29 -18.76 -4.38
N PHE A 258 -8.84 -18.82 -3.13
CA PHE A 258 -7.88 -17.84 -2.59
C PHE A 258 -6.45 -18.06 -3.07
N SER A 259 -6.13 -19.17 -3.71
CA SER A 259 -4.79 -19.46 -4.24
C SER A 259 -4.35 -18.49 -5.36
N GLU A 260 -5.30 -17.84 -6.02
CA GLU A 260 -5.05 -16.89 -7.09
C GLU A 260 -4.67 -15.48 -6.55
N PHE A 261 -4.77 -15.25 -5.22
CA PHE A 261 -4.49 -13.98 -4.59
C PHE A 261 -3.14 -13.97 -3.85
N GLY A 262 -2.56 -12.79 -3.75
CA GLY A 262 -1.33 -12.50 -3.01
C GLY A 262 -1.64 -11.96 -1.60
N PRO A 263 -1.35 -10.67 -1.33
CA PRO A 263 -1.60 -10.06 -0.04
C PRO A 263 -3.08 -10.03 0.33
N ALA A 264 -3.37 -10.24 1.63
CA ALA A 264 -4.71 -10.21 2.15
C ALA A 264 -4.80 -9.46 3.50
N LEU A 265 -5.93 -8.82 3.75
CA LEU A 265 -6.26 -8.14 4.99
C LEU A 265 -7.61 -8.65 5.48
N TYR A 266 -7.71 -8.96 6.76
CA TYR A 266 -8.93 -9.42 7.43
C TYR A 266 -9.27 -8.44 8.55
N ALA A 267 -10.47 -7.85 8.55
CA ALA A 267 -10.93 -6.93 9.58
C ALA A 267 -12.27 -7.43 10.17
N PRO A 268 -12.44 -7.50 11.51
CA PRO A 268 -13.69 -7.93 12.11
C PRO A 268 -14.76 -6.84 11.96
N LEU A 269 -15.97 -7.23 11.55
CA LEU A 269 -17.16 -6.39 11.66
C LEU A 269 -17.66 -6.43 13.11
N ARG A 270 -17.39 -5.37 13.88
CA ARG A 270 -17.75 -5.30 15.30
C ARG A 270 -18.99 -4.45 15.51
N GLY A 271 -20.11 -5.11 15.86
CA GLY A 271 -21.29 -4.48 16.42
C GLY A 271 -21.21 -4.35 17.95
N ARG A 272 -22.33 -3.96 18.60
CA ARG A 272 -22.42 -3.83 20.06
C ARG A 272 -22.29 -5.19 20.76
N GLY A 273 -21.07 -5.67 20.96
CA GLY A 273 -20.73 -6.79 21.85
C GLY A 273 -20.30 -8.10 21.20
N LYS A 274 -20.71 -8.45 19.99
CA LYS A 274 -20.22 -9.65 19.27
C LYS A 274 -19.78 -9.30 17.85
N PRO A 275 -18.76 -9.98 17.32
CA PRO A 275 -18.41 -9.81 15.91
C PRO A 275 -19.59 -10.26 15.03
N ALA A 276 -20.03 -9.39 14.13
CA ALA A 276 -21.14 -9.64 13.22
C ALA A 276 -20.68 -10.29 11.90
N GLY A 277 -19.38 -10.25 11.61
CA GLY A 277 -18.81 -10.76 10.37
C GLY A 277 -17.33 -10.46 10.23
N VAL A 278 -16.79 -10.69 9.04
CA VAL A 278 -15.40 -10.38 8.67
C VAL A 278 -15.37 -9.71 7.30
N LEU A 279 -14.72 -8.56 7.21
CA LEU A 279 -14.33 -7.94 5.95
C LEU A 279 -12.98 -8.50 5.52
N ILE A 280 -12.88 -8.97 4.30
CA ILE A 280 -11.65 -9.47 3.70
C ILE A 280 -11.32 -8.64 2.46
N LEU A 281 -10.09 -8.15 2.39
CA LEU A 281 -9.55 -7.46 1.23
C LEU A 281 -8.43 -8.28 0.63
N LEU A 282 -8.45 -8.45 -0.68
CA LEU A 282 -7.50 -9.29 -1.42
C LEU A 282 -6.82 -8.46 -2.50
N ARG A 283 -5.52 -8.65 -2.67
CA ARG A 283 -4.72 -8.14 -3.78
C ARG A 283 -4.20 -9.28 -4.64
N LEU A 284 -4.03 -9.04 -5.93
CA LEU A 284 -3.40 -9.99 -6.84
C LEU A 284 -1.90 -10.15 -6.52
N PRO A 285 -1.30 -11.29 -6.88
CA PRO A 285 0.13 -11.53 -6.68
C PRO A 285 0.98 -10.44 -7.33
N GLY A 286 2.05 -10.03 -6.65
CA GLY A 286 2.96 -8.97 -7.13
C GLY A 286 2.53 -7.55 -6.78
N LYS A 287 1.35 -7.35 -6.20
CA LYS A 287 0.96 -6.04 -5.62
C LYS A 287 1.57 -5.84 -4.24
N PRO A 288 1.72 -4.57 -3.80
CA PRO A 288 2.24 -4.26 -2.46
C PRO A 288 1.44 -4.94 -1.36
N GLU A 289 2.10 -5.31 -0.28
CA GLU A 289 1.47 -5.81 0.93
C GLU A 289 0.59 -4.73 1.59
N PHE A 290 -0.39 -5.16 2.40
CA PHE A 290 -1.15 -4.23 3.23
C PHE A 290 -0.31 -3.80 4.43
N ASP A 291 -0.46 -2.55 4.86
CA ASP A 291 0.18 -2.03 6.05
C ASP A 291 -0.79 -1.91 7.26
N TYR A 292 -0.23 -1.71 8.45
CA TYR A 292 -1.05 -1.57 9.66
C TYR A 292 -1.93 -0.33 9.66
N SER A 293 -1.60 0.71 8.89
CA SER A 293 -2.46 1.88 8.75
C SER A 293 -3.68 1.58 7.89
N GLU A 294 -3.52 0.75 6.86
CA GLU A 294 -4.63 0.25 6.05
C GLU A 294 -5.54 -0.70 6.86
N LEU A 295 -4.94 -1.54 7.71
CA LEU A 295 -5.70 -2.39 8.62
C LEU A 295 -6.56 -1.56 9.58
N ALA A 296 -6.00 -0.58 10.26
CA ALA A 296 -6.73 0.29 11.18
C ALA A 296 -7.88 1.05 10.48
N LEU A 297 -7.67 1.47 9.24
CA LEU A 297 -8.70 2.11 8.43
C LEU A 297 -9.78 1.12 7.99
N ALA A 298 -9.42 -0.09 7.59
CA ALA A 298 -10.37 -1.15 7.24
C ALA A 298 -11.22 -1.56 8.46
N GLU A 299 -10.62 -1.69 9.65
CA GLU A 299 -11.34 -1.95 10.90
C GLU A 299 -12.33 -0.83 11.23
N SER A 300 -11.97 0.44 10.97
CA SER A 300 -12.87 1.58 11.18
C SER A 300 -14.10 1.51 10.26
N LEU A 301 -13.93 1.17 8.98
CA LEU A 301 -15.06 1.01 8.06
C LEU A 301 -15.86 -0.27 8.34
N ALA A 302 -15.20 -1.36 8.74
CA ALA A 302 -15.85 -2.57 9.17
C ALA A 302 -16.76 -2.34 10.41
N ALA A 303 -16.33 -1.49 11.33
CA ALA A 303 -17.16 -1.09 12.47
C ALA A 303 -18.40 -0.28 12.05
N GLN A 304 -18.26 0.59 11.04
CA GLN A 304 -19.42 1.30 10.48
C GLN A 304 -20.39 0.35 9.76
N ALA A 305 -19.86 -0.64 9.02
CA ALA A 305 -20.66 -1.69 8.41
C ALA A 305 -21.47 -2.49 9.44
N ALA A 306 -20.83 -2.87 10.53
CA ALA A 306 -21.51 -3.57 11.62
C ALA A 306 -22.64 -2.73 12.25
N LEU A 307 -22.41 -1.43 12.44
CA LEU A 307 -23.45 -0.52 12.94
C LEU A 307 -24.62 -0.39 11.95
N ALA A 308 -24.33 -0.37 10.66
CA ALA A 308 -25.37 -0.33 9.62
C ALA A 308 -26.25 -1.58 9.63
N LEU A 309 -25.62 -2.76 9.74
CA LEU A 309 -26.32 -4.03 9.90
C LEU A 309 -27.26 -4.02 11.13
N GLU A 310 -26.77 -3.53 12.27
CA GLU A 310 -27.60 -3.42 13.48
C GLU A 310 -28.79 -2.49 13.27
N LEU A 311 -28.59 -1.34 12.62
CA LEU A 311 -29.67 -0.38 12.35
C LEU A 311 -30.69 -0.94 11.35
N ALA A 312 -30.25 -1.61 10.28
CA ALA A 312 -31.13 -2.24 9.32
C ALA A 312 -31.94 -3.35 9.95
N SER A 313 -31.32 -4.21 10.75
CA SER A 313 -32.00 -5.28 11.47
C SER A 313 -33.02 -4.75 12.50
N ALA A 314 -32.70 -3.64 13.18
CA ALA A 314 -33.64 -3.01 14.12
C ALA A 314 -34.84 -2.42 13.39
N ARG A 315 -34.66 -1.74 12.27
CA ARG A 315 -35.77 -1.21 11.43
C ARG A 315 -36.67 -2.33 10.93
N HIS A 316 -36.07 -3.40 10.39
CA HIS A 316 -36.84 -4.54 9.92
C HIS A 316 -37.68 -5.18 11.03
N ALA A 317 -37.14 -5.28 12.25
CA ALA A 317 -37.90 -5.78 13.40
C ALA A 317 -39.08 -4.85 13.78
N GLU A 318 -38.92 -3.54 13.74
CA GLU A 318 -39.97 -2.54 13.95
C GLU A 318 -41.07 -2.63 12.87
N ASP A 319 -40.70 -2.77 11.61
CA ASP A 319 -41.63 -2.90 10.50
C ASP A 319 -42.47 -4.17 10.61
N VAL A 320 -41.86 -5.30 10.94
CA VAL A 320 -42.55 -6.57 11.18
C VAL A 320 -43.49 -6.47 12.39
N ALA A 321 -43.06 -5.85 13.48
CA ALA A 321 -43.90 -5.63 14.64
C ALA A 321 -45.13 -4.77 14.32
N SER A 322 -44.93 -3.68 13.56
CA SER A 322 -46.00 -2.78 13.12
C SER A 322 -47.02 -3.49 12.19
N LEU A 323 -46.56 -4.36 11.30
CA LEU A 323 -47.46 -5.16 10.43
C LEU A 323 -48.27 -6.18 11.22
N LEU A 324 -47.67 -6.78 12.25
CA LEU A 324 -48.39 -7.72 13.13
C LEU A 324 -49.43 -7.01 13.95
N ASP A 325 -49.14 -5.85 14.53
CA ASP A 325 -50.10 -5.03 15.28
C ASP A 325 -51.27 -4.57 14.38
N GLU A 326 -51.01 -4.14 13.14
CA GLU A 326 -52.04 -3.77 12.20
C GLU A 326 -52.92 -4.95 11.81
N ARG A 327 -52.32 -6.13 11.57
CA ARG A 327 -53.08 -7.35 11.27
C ARG A 327 -53.97 -7.75 12.45
N ASP A 328 -53.52 -7.65 13.69
CA ASP A 328 -54.27 -7.96 14.87
C ASP A 328 -55.39 -6.92 15.17
N ARG A 329 -55.17 -5.66 14.78
CA ARG A 329 -56.20 -4.61 14.78
C ARG A 329 -57.31 -4.91 13.79
N ILE A 330 -56.97 -5.21 12.52
CA ILE A 330 -57.92 -5.56 11.47
C ILE A 330 -58.70 -6.83 11.87
N GLY A 331 -58.05 -7.82 12.44
CA GLY A 331 -58.68 -9.04 12.92
C GLY A 331 -59.76 -8.77 14.01
N ARG A 332 -59.48 -7.87 14.93
CA ARG A 332 -60.45 -7.44 16.00
C ARG A 332 -61.60 -6.66 15.39
N ASP A 333 -61.32 -5.70 14.50
CA ASP A 333 -62.35 -4.91 13.82
C ASP A 333 -63.31 -5.80 13.00
N LEU A 334 -62.80 -6.82 12.29
CA LEU A 334 -63.61 -7.79 11.57
C LEU A 334 -64.45 -8.69 12.47
N HIS A 335 -63.93 -9.08 13.65
CA HIS A 335 -64.67 -9.88 14.63
C HIS A 335 -65.84 -9.09 15.27
N ASP A 336 -65.64 -7.79 15.49
CA ASP A 336 -66.64 -6.90 16.08
C ASP A 336 -67.75 -6.50 15.10
N PHE A 337 -67.53 -6.69 13.77
CA PHE A 337 -68.53 -6.47 12.70
C PHE A 337 -69.33 -7.74 12.32
N ALA A 338 -68.94 -8.91 12.78
CA ALA A 338 -69.65 -10.18 12.51
C ALA A 338 -70.57 -10.61 13.63
#